data_aa6dd405ec517a7432fbd89fa5af9272
#
_entry.id   aa6dd405ec517a7432fbd89fa5af9272
#
_cell.length_a   1.000
_cell.length_b   1.000
_cell.length_c   1.000
_cell.angle_alpha   90.00
_cell.angle_beta   90.00
_cell.angle_gamma   90.00
#
_symmetry.space_group_name_H-M   'P 1'
#
loop_
_entity.id
_entity.type
_entity.pdbx_description
1 polymer ?
#
loop_
_entity_poly.entity_id
_entity_poly.type
_entity_poly.pdbx_seq_one_letter_code
_entity_poly.pdbx_strand_id
1 'polypeptide(L)'
;MKESSASQGQSASELISKSFAELGDWRGETLSRLRMLIKEADPEVVEEWKWVKPASPGTPVWSHDGLICTGESYKSVVKLTFSKGASLADPARLFNSSLDGNTRRAIDIHEGEEVDGSAFKALIRQAVALNSSGTSKPSKKAKS
;
A
#
# COMPACT_ATOMS: atom_id res chain seq x y z
N MET A 1 5.97 -23.70 -13.75
CA MET A 1 6.30 -23.40 -13.78
C MET A 1 6.50 -22.91 -13.49
N LYS A 2 6.36 -22.88 -13.48
CA LYS A 2 6.44 -22.41 -13.34
C LYS A 2 6.94 -21.83 -12.99
N GLU A 3 7.05 -21.64 -12.73
CA GLU A 3 7.46 -21.06 -12.51
C GLU A 3 8.15 -20.53 -12.33
N SER A 4 8.36 -20.36 -12.26
CA SER A 4 9.01 -19.82 -12.17
C SER A 4 9.81 -19.31 -11.88
N SER A 5 10.12 -18.86 -11.72
CA SER A 5 10.80 -18.45 -11.50
C SER A 5 11.39 -18.23 -10.73
N ALA A 6 12.22 -18.30 -10.54
CA ALA A 6 12.70 -17.98 -9.63
C ALA A 6 12.52 -17.41 -8.62
N SER A 7 13.38 -16.72 -8.14
CA SER A 7 12.25 -16.22 -7.64
C SER A 7 11.13 -16.67 -8.46
N GLN A 8 11.44 -17.43 -9.35
CA GLN A 8 10.42 -17.95 -10.07
C GLN A 8 9.55 -18.76 -9.28
N GLY A 9 8.33 -18.64 -9.38
CA GLY A 9 7.37 -19.39 -8.67
C GLY A 9 6.89 -18.74 -7.38
N GLN A 10 7.55 -17.70 -6.92
CA GLN A 10 7.04 -17.03 -5.73
C GLN A 10 6.06 -15.94 -6.15
N SER A 11 4.88 -15.95 -5.54
CA SER A 11 3.89 -14.92 -5.80
C SER A 11 4.30 -13.61 -5.11
N ALA A 12 3.65 -12.52 -5.52
CA ALA A 12 3.87 -11.24 -4.84
C ALA A 12 3.55 -11.35 -3.36
N SER A 13 2.46 -12.04 -3.02
CA SER A 13 2.09 -12.22 -1.61
C SER A 13 3.15 -12.95 -0.82
N GLU A 14 3.78 -13.95 -1.41
CA GLU A 14 4.86 -14.68 -0.74
C GLU A 14 6.09 -13.80 -0.54
N LEU A 15 6.43 -13.00 -1.56
CA LEU A 15 7.57 -12.10 -1.44
C LEU A 15 7.32 -11.04 -0.37
N ILE A 16 6.11 -10.52 -0.28
CA ILE A 16 5.74 -9.56 0.76
C ILE A 16 5.86 -10.20 2.14
N SER A 17 5.29 -11.39 2.31
CA SER A 17 5.38 -12.10 3.59
C SER A 17 6.83 -12.32 4.01
N LYS A 18 7.65 -12.75 3.07
CA LYS A 18 9.05 -12.99 3.33
C LYS A 18 9.79 -11.72 3.73
N SER A 19 9.53 -10.62 3.00
CA SER A 19 10.22 -9.36 3.28
C SER A 19 9.88 -8.84 4.67
N PHE A 20 8.61 -8.96 5.09
CA PHE A 20 8.21 -8.50 6.42
C PHE A 20 8.83 -9.37 7.51
N ALA A 21 8.87 -10.69 7.29
CA ALA A 21 9.50 -11.60 8.24
C ALA A 21 10.99 -11.33 8.39
N GLU A 22 11.65 -10.97 7.30
CA GLU A 22 13.09 -10.72 7.31
C GLU A 22 13.48 -9.46 8.08
N LEU A 23 12.55 -8.52 8.26
CA LEU A 23 12.85 -7.34 9.07
C LEU A 23 13.08 -7.71 10.53
N GLY A 24 12.36 -8.71 11.04
CA GLY A 24 12.64 -9.30 12.34
C GLY A 24 12.44 -8.38 13.54
N ASP A 25 11.73 -7.26 13.35
CA ASP A 25 11.52 -6.31 14.44
C ASP A 25 10.15 -5.63 14.28
N TRP A 26 9.95 -4.55 15.03
CA TRP A 26 8.67 -3.84 15.05
C TRP A 26 8.20 -3.38 13.66
N ARG A 27 9.13 -3.14 12.73
CA ARG A 27 8.75 -2.70 11.38
C ARG A 27 8.00 -3.79 10.65
N GLY A 28 8.46 -5.02 10.76
CA GLY A 28 7.78 -6.16 10.14
C GLY A 28 6.40 -6.36 10.75
N GLU A 29 6.28 -6.22 12.05
CA GLU A 29 4.99 -6.36 12.74
C GLU A 29 4.02 -5.27 12.30
N THR A 30 4.52 -4.04 12.20
CA THR A 30 3.72 -2.89 11.77
C THR A 30 3.20 -3.10 10.36
N LEU A 31 4.09 -3.46 9.44
CA LEU A 31 3.71 -3.70 8.05
C LEU A 31 2.73 -4.85 7.92
N SER A 32 2.91 -5.91 8.71
CA SER A 32 1.99 -7.05 8.70
C SER A 32 0.60 -6.64 9.16
N ARG A 33 0.53 -5.79 10.18
CA ARG A 33 -0.75 -5.29 10.65
C ARG A 33 -1.43 -4.43 9.58
N LEU A 34 -0.68 -3.52 8.96
CA LEU A 34 -1.23 -2.68 7.91
C LEU A 34 -1.73 -3.52 6.74
N ARG A 35 -0.98 -4.56 6.38
CA ARG A 35 -1.38 -5.48 5.32
C ARG A 35 -2.71 -6.14 5.66
N MET A 36 -2.86 -6.60 6.90
CA MET A 36 -4.09 -7.21 7.35
C MET A 36 -5.25 -6.23 7.23
N LEU A 37 -5.05 -5.00 7.67
CA LEU A 37 -6.10 -3.98 7.61
C LEU A 37 -6.49 -3.64 6.18
N ILE A 38 -5.51 -3.59 5.28
CA ILE A 38 -5.78 -3.34 3.86
C ILE A 38 -6.67 -4.45 3.29
N LYS A 39 -6.33 -5.69 3.60
CA LYS A 39 -7.09 -6.84 3.08
C LYS A 39 -8.47 -6.93 3.70
N GLU A 40 -8.61 -6.51 4.95
CA GLU A 40 -9.92 -6.45 5.59
C GLU A 40 -10.79 -5.36 4.97
N ALA A 41 -10.18 -4.22 4.65
CA ALA A 41 -10.93 -3.12 4.05
C ALA A 41 -11.36 -3.46 2.63
N ASP A 42 -10.52 -4.22 1.92
CA ASP A 42 -10.77 -4.56 0.52
C ASP A 42 -10.32 -5.99 0.25
N PRO A 43 -11.23 -6.97 0.42
CA PRO A 43 -10.86 -8.37 0.19
C PRO A 43 -10.42 -8.67 -1.24
N GLU A 44 -10.69 -7.77 -2.19
CA GLU A 44 -10.31 -7.95 -3.59
C GLU A 44 -9.03 -7.23 -3.96
N VAL A 45 -8.35 -6.63 -2.99
CA VAL A 45 -7.11 -5.92 -3.26
C VAL A 45 -6.07 -6.86 -3.85
N VAL A 46 -5.32 -6.34 -4.82
CA VAL A 46 -4.25 -7.11 -5.46
C VAL A 46 -2.93 -6.70 -4.83
N GLU A 47 -2.16 -7.69 -4.39
CA GLU A 47 -0.81 -7.45 -3.87
C GLU A 47 0.19 -7.64 -4.99
N GLU A 48 1.13 -6.71 -5.11
CA GLU A 48 2.14 -6.75 -6.15
C GLU A 48 3.52 -6.49 -5.55
N TRP A 49 4.54 -6.95 -6.25
CA TRP A 49 5.94 -6.74 -5.86
C TRP A 49 6.61 -6.04 -7.02
N LYS A 50 6.98 -4.79 -6.83
CA LYS A 50 7.42 -3.95 -7.95
C LYS A 50 8.75 -3.28 -7.69
N TRP A 51 9.30 -2.73 -8.73
CA TRP A 51 10.47 -1.87 -8.73
C TRP A 51 11.72 -2.54 -8.17
N VAL A 52 11.93 -3.79 -8.58
CA VAL A 52 13.17 -4.51 -8.28
C VAL A 52 14.30 -3.84 -9.05
N LYS A 53 15.36 -3.47 -8.35
CA LYS A 53 16.53 -2.81 -8.92
C LYS A 53 17.78 -3.40 -8.29
N PRO A 54 18.96 -3.17 -8.88
CA PRO A 54 20.18 -3.68 -8.26
C PRO A 54 20.36 -3.25 -6.81
N ALA A 55 19.90 -2.06 -6.45
CA ALA A 55 20.02 -1.55 -5.08
C ALA A 55 18.77 -1.76 -4.25
N SER A 56 17.73 -2.39 -4.81
CA SER A 56 16.47 -2.56 -4.09
C SER A 56 15.84 -3.90 -4.43
N PRO A 57 15.51 -4.72 -3.42
CA PRO A 57 14.91 -6.04 -3.68
C PRO A 57 13.47 -5.97 -4.17
N GLY A 58 12.86 -4.78 -4.15
CA GLY A 58 11.48 -4.59 -4.57
C GLY A 58 10.64 -3.95 -3.49
N THR A 59 9.41 -3.61 -3.84
CA THR A 59 8.51 -2.88 -2.96
C THR A 59 7.13 -3.53 -2.97
N PRO A 60 6.53 -3.76 -1.79
CA PRO A 60 5.16 -4.24 -1.73
C PRO A 60 4.19 -3.13 -2.14
N VAL A 61 3.24 -3.49 -2.99
CA VAL A 61 2.28 -2.55 -3.56
C VAL A 61 0.90 -3.16 -3.49
N TRP A 62 -0.09 -2.35 -3.17
CA TRP A 62 -1.49 -2.77 -3.14
C TRP A 62 -2.25 -1.96 -4.18
N SER A 63 -3.04 -2.68 -4.99
CA SER A 63 -3.75 -2.10 -6.14
C SER A 63 -5.18 -2.59 -6.21
N HIS A 64 -6.05 -1.75 -6.74
CA HIS A 64 -7.42 -2.10 -7.06
C HIS A 64 -7.89 -1.06 -8.08
N ASP A 65 -8.00 -1.48 -9.35
CA ASP A 65 -8.29 -0.56 -10.46
C ASP A 65 -7.25 0.56 -10.52
N GLY A 66 -6.02 0.23 -10.18
CA GLY A 66 -4.92 1.17 -10.14
C GLY A 66 -4.23 1.14 -8.80
N LEU A 67 -3.14 1.85 -8.70
CA LEU A 67 -2.32 1.86 -7.49
C LEU A 67 -3.07 2.48 -6.32
N ILE A 68 -3.09 1.77 -5.19
CA ILE A 68 -3.65 2.29 -3.94
C ILE A 68 -2.54 2.87 -3.08
N CYS A 69 -1.61 2.01 -2.65
CA CYS A 69 -0.53 2.44 -1.78
C CYS A 69 0.66 1.51 -1.87
N THR A 70 1.78 1.99 -1.36
CA THR A 70 3.02 1.21 -1.29
C THR A 70 3.52 1.24 0.14
N GLY A 71 4.23 0.18 0.53
CA GLY A 71 4.81 0.07 1.86
C GLY A 71 6.33 0.08 1.79
N GLU A 72 6.96 0.83 2.70
CA GLU A 72 8.40 0.90 2.76
C GLU A 72 8.84 0.90 4.22
N SER A 73 10.02 0.36 4.46
CA SER A 73 10.61 0.38 5.79
C SER A 73 11.96 1.06 5.71
N TYR A 74 12.21 1.91 6.68
CA TYR A 74 13.50 2.58 6.86
C TYR A 74 14.01 2.25 8.25
N LYS A 75 15.17 2.74 8.59
CA LYS A 75 15.80 2.36 9.85
C LYS A 75 14.89 2.62 11.07
N SER A 76 14.19 3.74 11.07
CA SER A 76 13.41 4.13 12.24
C SER A 76 11.96 4.47 11.93
N VAL A 77 11.49 4.15 10.72
CA VAL A 77 10.13 4.49 10.33
C VAL A 77 9.60 3.52 9.30
N VAL A 78 8.31 3.24 9.38
CA VAL A 78 7.56 2.54 8.33
C VAL A 78 6.75 3.61 7.62
N LYS A 79 6.82 3.63 6.29
CA LYS A 79 6.11 4.63 5.50
C LYS A 79 5.13 3.93 4.57
N LEU A 80 3.89 4.38 4.60
CA LEU A 80 2.86 3.91 3.68
C LEU A 80 2.43 5.11 2.84
N THR A 81 2.66 5.03 1.53
CA THR A 81 2.39 6.13 0.62
C THR A 81 1.16 5.83 -0.23
N PHE A 82 0.18 6.72 -0.16
CA PHE A 82 -1.04 6.62 -0.98
C PHE A 82 -0.84 7.43 -2.24
N SER A 83 -0.98 6.78 -3.39
CA SER A 83 -0.68 7.40 -4.68
C SER A 83 -1.57 8.61 -4.98
N LYS A 84 -2.81 8.58 -4.49
CA LYS A 84 -3.77 9.67 -4.69
C LYS A 84 -4.20 10.27 -3.37
N GLY A 85 -3.33 10.25 -2.39
CA GLY A 85 -3.65 10.69 -1.03
C GLY A 85 -4.20 12.11 -0.97
N ALA A 86 -3.71 12.99 -1.84
CA ALA A 86 -4.16 14.38 -1.83
C ALA A 86 -5.63 14.54 -2.18
N SER A 87 -6.21 13.53 -2.83
CA SER A 87 -7.62 13.55 -3.22
C SER A 87 -8.53 12.84 -2.23
N LEU A 88 -7.97 12.34 -1.13
CA LEU A 88 -8.75 11.61 -0.14
C LEU A 88 -9.08 12.50 1.04
N ALA A 89 -10.30 12.34 1.60
CA ALA A 89 -10.64 12.97 2.86
C ALA A 89 -9.91 12.21 3.97
N ASP A 90 -9.34 12.92 4.90
CA ASP A 90 -8.57 12.32 5.98
C ASP A 90 -8.98 12.98 7.29
N PRO A 91 -10.22 12.72 7.75
CA PRO A 91 -10.72 13.41 8.95
C PRO A 91 -9.95 13.04 10.21
N ALA A 92 -9.36 11.84 10.25
CA ALA A 92 -8.58 11.39 11.40
C ALA A 92 -7.14 11.89 11.34
N ARG A 93 -6.77 12.58 10.26
CA ARG A 93 -5.43 13.13 10.08
C ARG A 93 -4.34 12.09 10.16
N LEU A 94 -4.55 10.98 9.45
CA LEU A 94 -3.55 9.92 9.39
C LEU A 94 -2.33 10.32 8.59
N PHE A 95 -2.53 11.08 7.50
CA PHE A 95 -1.39 11.53 6.69
C PHE A 95 -0.55 12.52 7.49
N ASN A 96 0.71 12.19 7.65
CA ASN A 96 1.63 13.02 8.41
C ASN A 96 2.96 13.23 7.69
N SER A 97 3.02 12.84 6.42
CA SER A 97 4.24 12.95 5.62
C SER A 97 3.86 13.21 4.17
N SER A 98 4.77 13.81 3.42
CA SER A 98 4.54 14.16 2.01
C SER A 98 3.34 15.08 1.84
N LEU A 99 3.13 15.98 2.80
CA LEU A 99 1.93 16.82 2.81
C LEU A 99 1.95 17.91 1.74
N ASP A 100 3.11 18.18 1.16
CA ASP A 100 3.24 19.17 0.10
C ASP A 100 3.06 18.58 -1.29
N GLY A 101 2.89 17.27 -1.39
CA GLY A 101 2.74 16.60 -2.68
C GLY A 101 1.43 16.96 -3.35
N ASN A 102 1.43 17.07 -4.67
CA ASN A 102 0.23 17.37 -5.43
C ASN A 102 -0.74 16.20 -5.50
N THR A 103 -0.22 14.98 -5.42
CA THR A 103 -1.06 13.77 -5.53
C THR A 103 -0.83 12.81 -4.37
N ARG A 104 0.40 12.63 -3.95
CA ARG A 104 0.74 11.65 -2.93
C ARG A 104 0.64 12.21 -1.52
N ARG A 105 0.29 11.33 -0.60
CA ARG A 105 0.37 11.60 0.84
C ARG A 105 0.84 10.32 1.51
N ALA A 106 1.51 10.45 2.64
CA ALA A 106 2.08 9.30 3.30
C ALA A 106 1.78 9.30 4.79
N ILE A 107 1.79 8.10 5.36
CA ILE A 107 1.69 7.88 6.80
C ILE A 107 3.04 7.34 7.26
N ASP A 108 3.71 8.07 8.12
CA ASP A 108 4.95 7.62 8.76
C ASP A 108 4.59 7.08 10.13
N ILE A 109 5.05 5.87 10.43
CA ILE A 109 4.78 5.20 11.70
C ILE A 109 6.10 4.86 12.35
N HIS A 110 6.29 5.30 13.59
CA HIS A 110 7.51 5.02 14.35
C HIS A 110 7.26 3.92 15.35
N GLU A 111 8.33 3.38 15.90
CA GLU A 111 8.23 2.30 16.88
C GLU A 111 7.33 2.73 18.05
N GLY A 112 6.40 1.87 18.42
CA GLY A 112 5.47 2.17 19.50
C GLY A 112 4.21 2.90 19.09
N GLU A 113 4.17 3.42 17.87
CA GLU A 113 2.98 4.09 17.36
C GLU A 113 2.04 3.09 16.71
N GLU A 114 0.75 3.37 16.78
CA GLU A 114 -0.24 2.47 16.23
C GLU A 114 -1.30 3.29 15.49
N VAL A 115 -1.57 2.90 14.25
CA VAL A 115 -2.57 3.56 13.42
C VAL A 115 -3.96 3.11 13.84
N ASP A 116 -4.90 4.06 13.91
CA ASP A 116 -6.30 3.74 14.15
C ASP A 116 -6.80 2.84 13.01
N GLY A 117 -7.14 1.61 13.33
CA GLY A 117 -7.52 0.62 12.32
C GLY A 117 -8.78 0.99 11.56
N SER A 118 -9.79 1.52 12.24
CA SER A 118 -11.04 1.92 11.60
C SER A 118 -10.82 3.07 10.63
N ALA A 119 -10.07 4.08 11.05
CA ALA A 119 -9.79 5.23 10.21
C ALA A 119 -8.95 4.81 9.01
N PHE A 120 -7.99 3.92 9.23
CA PHE A 120 -7.14 3.44 8.14
C PHE A 120 -7.94 2.66 7.11
N LYS A 121 -8.82 1.77 7.56
CA LYS A 121 -9.66 1.00 6.63
C LYS A 121 -10.59 1.92 5.82
N ALA A 122 -11.12 2.96 6.46
CA ALA A 122 -11.95 3.92 5.75
C ALA A 122 -11.15 4.62 4.65
N LEU A 123 -9.89 4.94 4.93
CA LEU A 123 -9.03 5.58 3.95
C LEU A 123 -8.76 4.65 2.76
N ILE A 124 -8.52 3.37 3.03
CA ILE A 124 -8.33 2.38 1.97
C ILE A 124 -9.58 2.29 1.09
N ARG A 125 -10.76 2.23 1.72
CA ARG A 125 -12.01 2.14 0.96
C ARG A 125 -12.23 3.38 0.09
N GLN A 126 -11.86 4.56 0.57
CA GLN A 126 -11.93 5.77 -0.23
C GLN A 126 -11.01 5.69 -1.45
N ALA A 127 -9.81 5.19 -1.25
CA ALA A 127 -8.84 5.06 -2.33
C ALA A 127 -9.34 4.10 -3.40
N VAL A 128 -9.94 2.99 -2.98
CA VAL A 128 -10.53 2.03 -3.91
C VAL A 128 -11.67 2.67 -4.69
N ALA A 129 -12.57 3.37 -4.01
CA ALA A 129 -13.70 4.02 -4.66
C ALA A 129 -13.24 5.08 -5.67
N LEU A 130 -12.21 5.82 -5.33
CA LEU A 130 -11.67 6.83 -6.24
C LEU A 130 -11.11 6.20 -7.51
N ASN A 131 -10.36 5.11 -7.36
CA ASN A 131 -9.81 4.41 -8.52
C ASN A 131 -10.91 3.81 -9.39
N SER A 132 -11.88 3.17 -8.77
CA SER A 132 -12.97 2.54 -9.50
C SER A 132 -13.83 3.57 -10.22
N SER A 133 -14.06 4.70 -9.60
CA SER A 133 -14.79 5.80 -10.21
C SER A 133 -14.07 6.31 -11.44
N GLY A 134 -12.74 6.47 -11.35
CA GLY A 134 -11.96 6.94 -12.47
C GLY A 134 -11.95 5.96 -13.64
N THR A 135 -11.87 4.66 -13.35
CA THR A 135 -11.85 3.67 -14.41
C THR A 135 -13.20 3.51 -15.08
N SER A 136 -14.26 3.69 -14.38
CA SER A 136 -15.59 3.51 -14.98
C SER A 136 -15.94 4.62 -15.94
N LYS A 137 -15.21 5.67 -15.97
CA LYS A 137 -15.43 6.69 -16.94
C LYS A 137 -14.76 6.40 -18.24
N PRO A 138 -14.49 6.22 -18.57
CA PRO A 138 -13.84 6.15 -19.65
C PRO A 138 -13.91 6.07 -20.47
N SER A 139 -14.08 6.30 -19.88
CA SER A 139 -14.12 6.25 -20.47
C SER A 139 -14.56 6.47 -20.83
N LYS A 140 -14.88 6.70 -20.31
CA LYS A 140 -15.34 6.97 -20.53
C LYS A 140 -15.55 7.31 -20.84
N LYS A 141 -15.73 7.57 -20.63
CA LYS A 141 -16.03 7.94 -20.92
C LYS A 141 -16.23 8.04 -21.18
N ALA A 142 -16.60 8.19 -21.05
CA ALA A 142 -16.93 8.37 -21.39
C ALA A 142 -17.30 8.43 -21.34
N LYS A 143 -17.53 8.55 -21.12
CA LYS A 143 -17.91 8.70 -21.15
C LYS A 143 -17.92 8.95 -21.10
N SER A 144 -18.22 9.16 -20.96
CA SER A 144 -18.28 9.32 -21.13
C SER A 144 -18.27 9.44 -21.13
#